data_461acfd3d9a706813d610f0558fbb3df
#
_entry.id   461acfd3d9a706813d610f0558fbb3df
#
_cell.length_a   1.000
_cell.length_b   1.000
_cell.length_c   1.000
_cell.angle_alpha   90.00
_cell.angle_beta   90.00
_cell.angle_gamma   90.00
#
_symmetry.space_group_name_H-M   'P 1'
#
loop_
_entity.id
_entity.type
_entity.pdbx_description
1 polymer ?
#
loop_
_entity_poly.entity_id
_entity_poly.type
_entity_poly.pdbx_seq_one_letter_code
_entity_poly.pdbx_strand_id
1 'polypeptide(L)'
;MPEATSQKSSSESAVYQRYASAARQREDALCCPVEYAADFLSVIPAEILERDYGCGDPTPFVLAGETVLDLGSGGGKLCFILAQVVGKKGRVIGVDCNREMLGLARRHQQTVADRIGFSNVDFRYGLIQDLKLDLDLLGRELEQHPVRDPADWLTLRHLEERLRHDQPLIPDDSVDCVVSNCVLNLVRQQDRRQLFAEIFRVLCRGGRAAISDIVADEDVPAHLERDPELWSGCISGAFREDKFLEAFEEAGFHGIQVVKRQRDPWRTVEGIEFRSVTVVASKGKQGPCLEANQAVIYRGPFKKVEDDDGHVYPRGARMAVCDKTFHLLQRKPYSGLFDAIEPREAIPLDEALPFDCRRSKQRDPRETKGTDYHVTTESAGPCCGSDGPCC
;
A
#
# COMPACT_ATOMS: atom_id res chain seq x y z
N MET A 1 48.25 22.26 -9.51
CA MET A 1 47.47 21.38 -8.61
C MET A 1 46.25 20.93 -9.39
N PRO A 2 46.04 19.65 -9.67
CA PRO A 2 44.80 19.20 -10.32
C PRO A 2 43.66 19.34 -9.30
N GLU A 3 42.61 20.06 -9.71
CA GLU A 3 41.33 20.09 -9.01
C GLU A 3 40.82 18.66 -8.83
N ALA A 4 40.55 18.30 -7.59
CA ALA A 4 39.89 17.05 -7.25
C ALA A 4 38.50 17.07 -7.91
N THR A 5 38.31 16.31 -8.99
CA THR A 5 37.03 15.99 -9.56
C THR A 5 36.24 15.27 -8.46
N SER A 6 35.37 16.01 -7.80
CA SER A 6 34.32 15.42 -6.93
C SER A 6 33.54 14.42 -7.77
N GLN A 7 33.79 13.12 -7.59
CA GLN A 7 32.94 12.08 -8.10
C GLN A 7 31.55 12.32 -7.50
N LYS A 8 30.58 12.78 -8.32
CA LYS A 8 29.19 12.90 -7.90
C LYS A 8 28.73 11.49 -7.47
N SER A 9 28.50 11.32 -6.19
CA SER A 9 27.88 10.13 -5.60
C SER A 9 26.59 9.83 -6.36
N SER A 10 26.30 8.56 -6.65
CA SER A 10 24.96 8.19 -7.17
C SER A 10 23.89 8.56 -6.14
N SER A 11 22.68 8.87 -6.59
CA SER A 11 21.56 9.22 -5.68
C SER A 11 21.36 8.17 -4.59
N GLU A 12 21.49 6.88 -4.92
CA GLU A 12 21.39 5.77 -3.95
C GLU A 12 22.51 5.81 -2.89
N SER A 13 23.74 6.09 -3.31
CA SER A 13 24.87 6.21 -2.37
C SER A 13 24.66 7.40 -1.43
N ALA A 14 24.13 8.53 -1.93
CA ALA A 14 23.78 9.69 -1.12
C ALA A 14 22.68 9.37 -0.09
N VAL A 15 21.62 8.66 -0.52
CA VAL A 15 20.56 8.17 0.38
C VAL A 15 21.16 7.27 1.46
N TYR A 16 21.91 6.23 1.06
CA TYR A 16 22.49 5.30 2.01
C TYR A 16 23.36 6.01 3.06
N GLN A 17 24.28 6.90 2.62
CA GLN A 17 25.17 7.62 3.51
C GLN A 17 24.44 8.57 4.46
N ARG A 18 23.44 9.29 3.94
CA ARG A 18 22.65 10.23 4.74
C ARG A 18 21.88 9.51 5.84
N TYR A 19 21.16 8.44 5.51
CA TYR A 19 20.40 7.67 6.50
C TYR A 19 21.30 6.85 7.43
N ALA A 20 22.47 6.37 6.98
CA ALA A 20 23.47 5.78 7.87
C ALA A 20 24.03 6.79 8.89
N SER A 21 24.20 8.04 8.50
CA SER A 21 24.55 9.13 9.44
C SER A 21 23.40 9.45 10.38
N ALA A 22 22.18 9.56 9.83
CA ALA A 22 20.95 9.83 10.57
C ALA A 22 20.59 8.75 11.60
N ALA A 23 21.04 7.50 11.40
CA ALA A 23 20.94 6.43 12.40
C ALA A 23 21.83 6.66 13.63
N ARG A 24 22.88 7.50 13.51
CA ARG A 24 23.81 7.81 14.61
C ARG A 24 23.52 9.13 15.27
N GLN A 25 23.08 10.11 14.49
CA GLN A 25 22.79 11.46 14.93
C GLN A 25 21.53 11.98 14.26
N ARG A 26 20.66 12.67 15.01
CA ARG A 26 19.45 13.27 14.49
C ARG A 26 19.72 14.22 13.31
N GLU A 27 18.93 14.11 12.26
CA GLU A 27 18.95 14.93 11.05
C GLU A 27 17.66 15.74 10.93
N ASP A 28 17.66 16.98 11.44
CA ASP A 28 16.46 17.83 11.49
C ASP A 28 15.87 18.15 10.09
N ALA A 29 16.68 18.14 9.05
CA ALA A 29 16.26 18.41 7.67
C ALA A 29 15.40 17.28 7.06
N LEU A 30 15.36 16.10 7.68
CA LEU A 30 14.52 14.96 7.28
C LEU A 30 13.19 14.90 8.05
N CYS A 31 12.99 15.76 9.04
CA CYS A 31 11.84 15.68 9.93
C CYS A 31 10.63 16.39 9.34
N CYS A 32 9.58 15.64 8.99
CA CYS A 32 8.22 16.17 8.88
C CYS A 32 7.50 15.92 10.22
N PRO A 33 6.85 16.92 10.83
CA PRO A 33 6.11 16.71 12.07
C PRO A 33 4.94 15.73 11.83
N VAL A 34 5.00 14.57 12.45
CA VAL A 34 3.91 13.57 12.44
C VAL A 34 3.48 13.34 13.89
N GLU A 35 2.20 13.53 14.16
CA GLU A 35 1.61 13.26 15.47
C GLU A 35 1.10 11.81 15.51
N TYR A 36 1.64 11.02 16.42
CA TYR A 36 1.12 9.70 16.78
C TYR A 36 0.51 9.76 18.18
N ALA A 37 -0.42 8.86 18.49
CA ALA A 37 -0.99 8.76 19.82
C ALA A 37 0.11 8.55 20.88
N ALA A 38 0.10 9.37 21.94
CA ALA A 38 1.15 9.39 22.96
C ALA A 38 1.34 8.02 23.65
N ASP A 39 0.26 7.26 23.81
CA ASP A 39 0.28 5.94 24.43
C ASP A 39 1.19 4.98 23.65
N PHE A 40 1.13 4.99 22.32
CA PHE A 40 2.01 4.16 21.48
C PHE A 40 3.49 4.56 21.58
N LEU A 41 3.77 5.83 21.79
CA LEU A 41 5.13 6.35 21.88
C LEU A 41 5.80 6.03 23.23
N SER A 42 5.02 5.86 24.29
CA SER A 42 5.52 5.68 25.67
C SER A 42 6.42 4.45 25.86
N VAL A 43 6.20 3.42 25.06
CA VAL A 43 6.98 2.16 25.11
C VAL A 43 8.22 2.18 24.22
N ILE A 44 8.34 3.19 23.33
CA ILE A 44 9.43 3.28 22.37
C ILE A 44 10.61 4.04 23.00
N PRO A 45 11.85 3.53 22.90
CA PRO A 45 13.04 4.24 23.40
C PRO A 45 13.25 5.60 22.74
N ALA A 46 13.69 6.59 23.51
CA ALA A 46 13.92 7.96 23.04
C ALA A 46 14.87 8.03 21.83
N GLU A 47 15.90 7.18 21.82
CA GLU A 47 16.86 7.09 20.70
C GLU A 47 16.17 6.81 19.36
N ILE A 48 15.10 6.00 19.34
CA ILE A 48 14.31 5.72 18.13
C ILE A 48 13.40 6.90 17.79
N LEU A 49 12.75 7.49 18.79
CA LEU A 49 11.85 8.64 18.57
C LEU A 49 12.58 9.85 18.00
N GLU A 50 13.84 10.07 18.41
CA GLU A 50 14.68 11.17 17.94
C GLU A 50 15.23 10.97 16.53
N ARG A 51 15.27 9.72 16.03
CA ARG A 51 15.86 9.34 14.74
C ARG A 51 14.83 8.74 13.78
N ASP A 52 13.63 9.30 13.81
CA ASP A 52 12.53 8.93 12.94
C ASP A 52 12.25 10.02 11.89
N TYR A 53 12.04 9.60 10.65
CA TYR A 53 11.96 10.47 9.49
C TYR A 53 10.76 10.08 8.60
N GLY A 54 9.55 10.41 9.05
CA GLY A 54 8.31 10.14 8.34
C GLY A 54 7.53 11.41 8.00
N CYS A 55 6.56 11.32 7.10
CA CYS A 55 5.74 12.45 6.65
C CYS A 55 4.23 12.22 6.83
N GLY A 56 3.80 11.06 7.32
CA GLY A 56 2.40 10.73 7.53
C GLY A 56 2.21 9.62 8.56
N ASP A 57 0.95 9.32 8.87
CA ASP A 57 0.56 8.25 9.77
C ASP A 57 -0.34 7.23 9.05
N PRO A 58 0.19 6.06 8.64
CA PRO A 58 -0.60 4.98 8.05
C PRO A 58 -1.28 4.06 9.09
N THR A 59 -1.03 4.24 10.39
CA THR A 59 -1.52 3.34 11.45
C THR A 59 -3.05 3.22 11.52
N PRO A 60 -3.88 4.26 11.22
CA PRO A 60 -5.33 4.14 11.22
C PRO A 60 -5.89 3.14 10.20
N PHE A 61 -5.08 2.71 9.26
CA PHE A 61 -5.46 1.76 8.20
C PHE A 61 -5.01 0.34 8.47
N VAL A 62 -4.46 0.06 9.66
CA VAL A 62 -4.02 -1.27 10.11
C VAL A 62 -5.01 -1.81 11.14
N LEU A 63 -5.31 -3.11 11.07
CA LEU A 63 -6.28 -3.77 11.93
C LEU A 63 -5.60 -4.74 12.91
N ALA A 64 -6.26 -4.97 14.04
CA ALA A 64 -5.79 -5.96 15.01
C ALA A 64 -5.75 -7.37 14.41
N GLY A 65 -4.66 -8.10 14.67
CA GLY A 65 -4.45 -9.47 14.21
C GLY A 65 -3.81 -9.60 12.85
N GLU A 66 -3.58 -8.50 12.12
CA GLU A 66 -3.00 -8.52 10.78
C GLU A 66 -1.49 -8.80 10.76
N THR A 67 -1.03 -9.33 9.63
CA THR A 67 0.38 -9.34 9.25
C THR A 67 0.65 -8.09 8.42
N VAL A 68 1.51 -7.22 8.92
CA VAL A 68 1.84 -5.91 8.32
C VAL A 68 3.29 -5.89 7.86
N LEU A 69 3.52 -5.39 6.66
CA LEU A 69 4.84 -5.13 6.10
C LEU A 69 5.09 -3.63 6.06
N ASP A 70 6.15 -3.18 6.72
CA ASP A 70 6.63 -1.79 6.70
C ASP A 70 7.83 -1.66 5.76
N LEU A 71 7.67 -0.90 4.69
CA LEU A 71 8.69 -0.68 3.66
C LEU A 71 9.55 0.54 4.00
N GLY A 72 10.86 0.32 4.14
CA GLY A 72 11.80 1.34 4.60
C GLY A 72 11.62 1.61 6.08
N SER A 73 11.64 0.54 6.89
CA SER A 73 11.31 0.59 8.32
C SER A 73 12.27 1.45 9.17
N GLY A 74 13.42 1.84 8.62
CA GLY A 74 14.40 2.67 9.31
C GLY A 74 14.77 2.15 10.70
N GLY A 75 14.74 3.05 11.69
CA GLY A 75 14.99 2.73 13.12
C GLY A 75 13.87 1.95 13.81
N GLY A 76 12.78 1.62 13.10
CA GLY A 76 11.71 0.75 13.58
C GLY A 76 10.57 1.44 14.35
N LYS A 77 10.52 2.77 14.42
CA LYS A 77 9.46 3.49 15.17
C LYS A 77 8.07 3.06 14.70
N LEU A 78 7.81 3.12 13.39
CA LEU A 78 6.51 2.73 12.85
C LEU A 78 6.21 1.27 13.13
N CYS A 79 7.17 0.36 12.94
CA CYS A 79 7.02 -1.06 13.29
C CYS A 79 6.62 -1.28 14.76
N PHE A 80 7.20 -0.52 15.70
CA PHE A 80 6.87 -0.66 17.13
C PHE A 80 5.50 -0.07 17.49
N ILE A 81 5.04 0.96 16.79
CA ILE A 81 3.66 1.45 16.90
C ILE A 81 2.70 0.39 16.36
N LEU A 82 2.97 -0.12 15.15
CA LEU A 82 2.16 -1.15 14.49
C LEU A 82 2.09 -2.44 15.30
N ALA A 83 3.16 -2.83 15.97
CA ALA A 83 3.20 -3.99 16.88
C ALA A 83 2.09 -3.92 17.95
N GLN A 84 1.86 -2.72 18.49
CA GLN A 84 0.80 -2.49 19.48
C GLN A 84 -0.59 -2.47 18.83
N VAL A 85 -0.72 -1.91 17.62
CA VAL A 85 -1.98 -1.86 16.87
C VAL A 85 -2.46 -3.26 16.50
N VAL A 86 -1.57 -4.09 15.90
CA VAL A 86 -1.93 -5.45 15.50
C VAL A 86 -2.08 -6.39 16.69
N GLY A 87 -1.44 -6.07 17.82
CA GLY A 87 -1.49 -6.83 19.05
C GLY A 87 -0.81 -8.20 18.98
N LYS A 88 -0.93 -8.99 20.06
CA LYS A 88 -0.23 -10.28 20.23
C LYS A 88 -0.48 -11.31 19.13
N LYS A 89 -1.62 -11.25 18.45
CA LYS A 89 -2.00 -12.20 17.38
C LYS A 89 -1.53 -11.76 16.00
N GLY A 90 -1.21 -10.49 15.82
CA GLY A 90 -0.69 -9.93 14.58
C GLY A 90 0.83 -10.02 14.51
N ARG A 91 1.36 -9.66 13.36
CA ARG A 91 2.81 -9.66 13.08
C ARG A 91 3.19 -8.41 12.32
N VAL A 92 4.36 -7.85 12.60
CA VAL A 92 4.94 -6.75 11.85
C VAL A 92 6.29 -7.17 11.28
N ILE A 93 6.49 -6.94 9.99
CA ILE A 93 7.75 -7.18 9.28
C ILE A 93 8.26 -5.83 8.80
N GLY A 94 9.42 -5.39 9.26
CA GLY A 94 10.10 -4.21 8.77
C GLY A 94 11.19 -4.58 7.77
N VAL A 95 11.18 -3.98 6.58
CA VAL A 95 12.23 -4.16 5.58
C VAL A 95 12.97 -2.86 5.36
N ASP A 96 14.29 -2.89 5.42
CA ASP A 96 15.16 -1.76 5.10
C ASP A 96 16.46 -2.23 4.45
N CYS A 97 17.06 -1.39 3.61
CA CYS A 97 18.36 -1.66 2.98
C CYS A 97 19.53 -0.97 3.70
N ASN A 98 19.28 -0.20 4.75
CA ASN A 98 20.30 0.47 5.54
C ASN A 98 20.63 -0.35 6.80
N ARG A 99 21.82 -0.94 6.84
CA ARG A 99 22.27 -1.78 7.97
C ARG A 99 22.36 -1.03 9.30
N GLU A 100 22.69 0.27 9.27
CA GLU A 100 22.82 1.09 10.47
C GLU A 100 21.44 1.33 11.10
N MET A 101 20.44 1.65 10.26
CA MET A 101 19.05 1.81 10.68
C MET A 101 18.47 0.50 11.22
N LEU A 102 18.63 -0.62 10.51
CA LEU A 102 18.22 -1.92 11.01
C LEU A 102 18.93 -2.32 12.30
N GLY A 103 20.22 -1.98 12.43
CA GLY A 103 20.99 -2.18 13.65
C GLY A 103 20.38 -1.41 14.83
N LEU A 104 19.94 -0.18 14.62
CA LEU A 104 19.22 0.61 15.62
C LEU A 104 17.89 -0.07 16.01
N ALA A 105 17.07 -0.46 15.05
CA ALA A 105 15.80 -1.13 15.29
C ALA A 105 15.97 -2.46 16.05
N ARG A 106 16.88 -3.32 15.60
CA ARG A 106 17.16 -4.64 16.18
C ARG A 106 17.69 -4.54 17.62
N ARG A 107 18.52 -3.53 17.95
CA ARG A 107 19.00 -3.31 19.34
C ARG A 107 17.88 -3.07 20.34
N HIS A 108 16.81 -2.40 19.92
CA HIS A 108 15.71 -2.02 20.80
C HIS A 108 14.51 -2.97 20.74
N GLN A 109 14.51 -3.94 19.83
CA GLN A 109 13.41 -4.86 19.61
C GLN A 109 12.98 -5.60 20.88
N GLN A 110 13.94 -6.16 21.63
CA GLN A 110 13.64 -6.87 22.87
C GLN A 110 13.11 -5.92 23.96
N THR A 111 13.69 -4.75 24.09
CA THR A 111 13.24 -3.74 25.06
C THR A 111 11.78 -3.34 24.83
N VAL A 112 11.37 -3.15 23.56
CA VAL A 112 9.98 -2.85 23.24
C VAL A 112 9.08 -4.06 23.49
N ALA A 113 9.51 -5.26 23.08
CA ALA A 113 8.78 -6.51 23.33
C ALA A 113 8.50 -6.73 24.81
N ASP A 114 9.47 -6.47 25.68
CA ASP A 114 9.33 -6.59 27.15
C ASP A 114 8.30 -5.56 27.70
N ARG A 115 8.31 -4.32 27.15
CA ARG A 115 7.39 -3.26 27.59
C ARG A 115 5.94 -3.50 27.15
N ILE A 116 5.73 -4.08 25.95
CA ILE A 116 4.38 -4.41 25.46
C ILE A 116 3.88 -5.80 25.87
N GLY A 117 4.80 -6.66 26.40
CA GLY A 117 4.47 -7.98 26.90
C GLY A 117 4.39 -9.09 25.86
N PHE A 118 4.83 -8.83 24.61
CA PHE A 118 4.92 -9.85 23.54
C PHE A 118 5.93 -9.43 22.45
N SER A 119 6.40 -10.41 21.65
CA SER A 119 7.31 -10.19 20.53
C SER A 119 6.61 -10.57 19.23
N ASN A 120 6.37 -9.60 18.36
CA ASN A 120 5.67 -9.77 17.08
C ASN A 120 6.26 -8.93 15.94
N VAL A 121 7.45 -8.37 16.14
CA VAL A 121 8.18 -7.60 15.10
C VAL A 121 9.35 -8.42 14.59
N ASP A 122 9.61 -8.35 13.29
CA ASP A 122 10.73 -9.00 12.61
C ASP A 122 11.37 -7.99 11.63
N PHE A 123 12.68 -7.72 11.75
CA PHE A 123 13.40 -6.78 10.89
C PHE A 123 14.27 -7.53 9.89
N ARG A 124 14.06 -7.30 8.60
CA ARG A 124 14.71 -7.96 7.47
C ARG A 124 15.55 -7.00 6.64
N TYR A 125 16.70 -7.48 6.22
CA TYR A 125 17.61 -6.71 5.35
C TYR A 125 17.30 -7.00 3.89
N GLY A 126 16.81 -6.00 3.15
CA GLY A 126 16.37 -6.15 1.77
C GLY A 126 16.08 -4.82 1.09
N LEU A 127 15.86 -4.87 -0.21
CA LEU A 127 15.45 -3.74 -1.04
C LEU A 127 13.92 -3.74 -1.17
N ILE A 128 13.27 -2.61 -0.97
CA ILE A 128 11.80 -2.51 -1.05
C ILE A 128 11.27 -2.74 -2.48
N GLN A 129 12.06 -2.47 -3.51
CA GLN A 129 11.75 -2.77 -4.91
C GLN A 129 12.09 -4.21 -5.33
N ASP A 130 12.69 -5.02 -4.44
CA ASP A 130 13.00 -6.44 -4.68
C ASP A 130 12.81 -7.23 -3.37
N LEU A 131 11.56 -7.42 -2.99
CA LEU A 131 11.17 -8.12 -1.76
C LEU A 131 11.34 -9.65 -1.86
N LYS A 132 11.91 -10.13 -2.95
CA LYS A 132 12.29 -11.54 -3.11
C LYS A 132 13.70 -11.82 -2.64
N LEU A 133 14.63 -10.86 -2.74
CA LEU A 133 16.03 -11.08 -2.42
C LEU A 133 16.33 -10.77 -0.95
N ASP A 134 16.68 -11.79 -0.19
CA ASP A 134 17.18 -11.66 1.19
C ASP A 134 18.66 -11.32 1.17
N LEU A 135 19.01 -10.07 1.56
CA LEU A 135 20.38 -9.59 1.56
C LEU A 135 21.22 -10.14 2.73
N ASP A 136 20.59 -10.64 3.81
CA ASP A 136 21.32 -11.35 4.88
C ASP A 136 21.72 -12.76 4.41
N LEU A 137 20.85 -13.45 3.64
CA LEU A 137 21.19 -14.74 3.00
C LEU A 137 22.29 -14.54 1.96
N LEU A 138 22.11 -13.59 1.05
CA LEU A 138 23.07 -13.28 0.00
C LEU A 138 24.44 -12.93 0.61
N GLY A 139 24.46 -12.13 1.69
CA GLY A 139 25.70 -11.75 2.37
C GLY A 139 26.47 -12.94 2.92
N ARG A 140 25.78 -13.90 3.53
CA ARG A 140 26.41 -15.14 4.04
C ARG A 140 27.02 -15.99 2.91
N GLU A 141 26.36 -16.08 1.78
CA GLU A 141 26.88 -16.81 0.62
C GLU A 141 28.12 -16.10 0.05
N LEU A 142 28.11 -14.76 -0.03
CA LEU A 142 29.24 -13.98 -0.49
C LEU A 142 30.47 -14.03 0.45
N GLU A 143 30.25 -14.20 1.75
CA GLU A 143 31.34 -14.43 2.72
C GLU A 143 32.05 -15.77 2.46
N GLN A 144 31.30 -16.81 2.08
CA GLN A 144 31.83 -18.12 1.77
C GLN A 144 32.40 -18.21 0.34
N HIS A 145 31.75 -17.54 -0.62
CA HIS A 145 32.04 -17.57 -2.05
C HIS A 145 32.18 -16.14 -2.60
N PRO A 146 33.28 -15.43 -2.28
CA PRO A 146 33.46 -14.05 -2.73
C PRO A 146 33.67 -13.97 -4.25
N VAL A 147 33.10 -12.95 -4.88
CA VAL A 147 33.27 -12.68 -6.31
C VAL A 147 34.69 -12.16 -6.58
N ARG A 148 35.49 -12.90 -7.35
CA ARG A 148 36.88 -12.59 -7.68
C ARG A 148 37.08 -12.36 -9.17
N ASP A 149 36.26 -12.95 -10.00
CA ASP A 149 36.34 -12.89 -11.46
C ASP A 149 34.94 -12.86 -12.11
N PRO A 150 34.86 -12.70 -13.44
CA PRO A 150 33.59 -12.70 -14.17
C PRO A 150 32.78 -14.03 -14.06
N ALA A 151 33.46 -15.18 -13.84
CA ALA A 151 32.74 -16.45 -13.67
C ALA A 151 32.05 -16.52 -12.32
N ASP A 152 32.72 -16.07 -11.25
CA ASP A 152 32.11 -15.90 -9.92
C ASP A 152 30.91 -14.94 -9.98
N TRP A 153 31.02 -13.85 -10.75
CA TRP A 153 29.90 -12.92 -10.94
C TRP A 153 28.69 -13.58 -11.61
N LEU A 154 28.88 -14.42 -12.64
CA LEU A 154 27.79 -15.19 -13.26
C LEU A 154 27.17 -16.18 -12.26
N THR A 155 28.00 -16.82 -11.45
CA THR A 155 27.53 -17.73 -10.38
C THR A 155 26.69 -16.97 -9.36
N LEU A 156 27.10 -15.76 -8.96
CA LEU A 156 26.32 -14.88 -8.09
C LEU A 156 24.95 -14.54 -8.70
N ARG A 157 24.87 -14.25 -9.99
CA ARG A 157 23.58 -13.97 -10.66
C ARG A 157 22.63 -15.16 -10.60
N HIS A 158 23.11 -16.37 -10.83
CA HIS A 158 22.32 -17.59 -10.70
C HIS A 158 21.90 -17.85 -9.24
N LEU A 159 22.77 -17.53 -8.28
CA LEU A 159 22.43 -17.61 -6.86
C LEU A 159 21.31 -16.64 -6.49
N GLU A 160 21.40 -15.38 -6.90
CA GLU A 160 20.35 -14.39 -6.66
C GLU A 160 18.99 -14.86 -7.22
N GLU A 161 18.95 -15.41 -8.45
CA GLU A 161 17.74 -15.93 -9.06
C GLU A 161 17.15 -17.09 -8.26
N ARG A 162 18.00 -18.02 -7.82
CA ARG A 162 17.61 -19.14 -6.98
C ARG A 162 17.07 -18.68 -5.63
N LEU A 163 17.74 -17.73 -4.95
CA LEU A 163 17.26 -17.19 -3.68
C LEU A 163 15.90 -16.52 -3.82
N ARG A 164 15.69 -15.71 -4.89
CA ARG A 164 14.39 -15.08 -5.18
C ARG A 164 13.27 -16.09 -5.41
N HIS A 165 13.60 -17.26 -5.97
CA HIS A 165 12.62 -18.29 -6.28
C HIS A 165 12.33 -19.18 -5.07
N ASP A 166 13.39 -19.71 -4.43
CA ASP A 166 13.28 -20.78 -3.44
C ASP A 166 13.05 -20.24 -2.01
N GLN A 167 13.59 -19.05 -1.71
CA GLN A 167 13.57 -18.46 -0.37
C GLN A 167 13.33 -16.94 -0.44
N PRO A 168 12.17 -16.51 -0.96
CA PRO A 168 11.89 -15.08 -1.07
C PRO A 168 11.86 -14.41 0.31
N LEU A 169 12.44 -13.20 0.40
CA LEU A 169 12.46 -12.40 1.63
C LEU A 169 11.02 -12.21 2.15
N ILE A 170 10.09 -11.84 1.28
CA ILE A 170 8.66 -11.78 1.56
C ILE A 170 7.93 -12.64 0.51
N PRO A 171 7.23 -13.71 0.93
CA PRO A 171 6.46 -14.56 0.02
C PRO A 171 5.29 -13.83 -0.66
N ASP A 172 4.81 -14.40 -1.76
CA ASP A 172 3.59 -13.96 -2.44
C ASP A 172 2.39 -14.12 -1.50
N ASP A 173 1.40 -13.24 -1.61
CA ASP A 173 0.11 -13.31 -0.90
C ASP A 173 0.24 -13.60 0.62
N SER A 174 1.24 -13.00 1.29
CA SER A 174 1.62 -13.33 2.66
C SER A 174 1.35 -12.23 3.70
N VAL A 175 0.94 -11.03 3.28
CA VAL A 175 0.68 -9.92 4.18
C VAL A 175 -0.69 -9.30 3.95
N ASP A 176 -1.33 -8.83 5.02
CA ASP A 176 -2.67 -8.24 4.97
C ASP A 176 -2.61 -6.73 4.66
N CYS A 177 -1.57 -6.07 5.13
CA CYS A 177 -1.36 -4.65 4.91
C CYS A 177 0.11 -4.34 4.63
N VAL A 178 0.37 -3.55 3.59
CA VAL A 178 1.68 -2.94 3.35
C VAL A 178 1.60 -1.47 3.72
N VAL A 179 2.52 -1.01 4.55
CA VAL A 179 2.66 0.41 4.89
C VAL A 179 4.01 0.93 4.44
N SER A 180 4.10 2.21 4.20
CA SER A 180 5.36 2.92 3.99
C SER A 180 5.21 4.38 4.41
N ASN A 181 6.30 5.00 4.84
CA ASN A 181 6.28 6.37 5.31
C ASN A 181 7.51 7.14 4.82
N CYS A 182 7.33 7.91 3.73
CA CYS A 182 8.37 8.79 3.14
C CYS A 182 9.60 8.05 2.58
N VAL A 183 9.39 6.98 1.85
CA VAL A 183 10.48 6.11 1.37
C VAL A 183 10.44 5.84 -0.13
N LEU A 184 9.25 5.79 -0.73
CA LEU A 184 9.10 5.40 -2.14
C LEU A 184 9.80 6.36 -3.08
N ASN A 185 9.85 7.65 -2.72
CA ASN A 185 10.55 8.70 -3.47
C ASN A 185 12.08 8.51 -3.53
N LEU A 186 12.65 7.71 -2.62
CA LEU A 186 14.08 7.41 -2.60
C LEU A 186 14.47 6.32 -3.62
N VAL A 187 13.48 5.60 -4.14
CA VAL A 187 13.68 4.56 -5.17
C VAL A 187 13.83 5.21 -6.54
N ARG A 188 14.80 4.74 -7.33
CA ARG A 188 15.05 5.25 -8.69
C ARG A 188 13.79 5.12 -9.55
N GLN A 189 13.54 6.08 -10.41
CA GLN A 189 12.36 6.10 -11.28
C GLN A 189 12.19 4.81 -12.10
N GLN A 190 13.29 4.26 -12.62
CA GLN A 190 13.28 3.03 -13.40
C GLN A 190 12.85 1.78 -12.61
N ASP A 191 13.00 1.79 -11.28
CA ASP A 191 12.69 0.66 -10.38
C ASP A 191 11.30 0.78 -9.73
N ARG A 192 10.61 1.92 -9.92
CA ARG A 192 9.32 2.20 -9.28
C ARG A 192 8.20 1.28 -9.73
N ARG A 193 8.17 0.92 -11.03
CA ARG A 193 7.20 -0.05 -11.53
C ARG A 193 7.35 -1.40 -10.84
N GLN A 194 8.60 -1.84 -10.63
CA GLN A 194 8.89 -3.06 -9.89
C GLN A 194 8.49 -2.93 -8.41
N LEU A 195 8.76 -1.79 -7.77
CA LEU A 195 8.35 -1.51 -6.40
C LEU A 195 6.84 -1.70 -6.21
N PHE A 196 6.00 -1.07 -7.04
CA PHE A 196 4.55 -1.21 -6.94
C PHE A 196 4.07 -2.63 -7.26
N ALA A 197 4.72 -3.33 -8.21
CA ALA A 197 4.46 -4.74 -8.48
C ALA A 197 4.81 -5.64 -7.28
N GLU A 198 5.90 -5.37 -6.55
CA GLU A 198 6.27 -6.09 -5.33
C GLU A 198 5.29 -5.83 -4.18
N ILE A 199 4.85 -4.57 -3.98
CA ILE A 199 3.80 -4.23 -3.00
C ILE A 199 2.53 -5.04 -3.31
N PHE A 200 2.13 -5.08 -4.59
CA PHE A 200 0.96 -5.84 -5.00
C PHE A 200 1.15 -7.35 -4.83
N ARG A 201 2.31 -7.90 -5.19
CA ARG A 201 2.61 -9.33 -5.10
C ARG A 201 2.48 -9.87 -3.68
N VAL A 202 3.09 -9.18 -2.70
CA VAL A 202 3.16 -9.66 -1.31
C VAL A 202 1.83 -9.58 -0.57
N LEU A 203 0.92 -8.70 -0.98
CA LEU A 203 -0.40 -8.57 -0.37
C LEU A 203 -1.27 -9.79 -0.64
N CYS A 204 -1.96 -10.28 0.39
CA CYS A 204 -3.05 -11.24 0.25
C CYS A 204 -4.19 -10.66 -0.58
N ARG A 205 -5.03 -11.51 -1.18
CA ARG A 205 -6.28 -11.06 -1.80
C ARG A 205 -7.20 -10.47 -0.74
N GLY A 206 -7.63 -9.23 -0.94
CA GLY A 206 -8.38 -8.44 0.03
C GLY A 206 -7.52 -7.59 0.96
N GLY A 207 -6.19 -7.72 0.87
CA GLY A 207 -5.24 -6.87 1.55
C GLY A 207 -5.14 -5.47 0.92
N ARG A 208 -4.41 -4.59 1.57
CA ARG A 208 -4.28 -3.18 1.15
C ARG A 208 -2.90 -2.61 1.37
N ALA A 209 -2.57 -1.63 0.56
CA ALA A 209 -1.44 -0.73 0.79
C ALA A 209 -1.97 0.57 1.46
N ALA A 210 -1.25 1.08 2.46
CA ALA A 210 -1.48 2.38 3.09
C ALA A 210 -0.16 3.14 3.12
N ILE A 211 0.04 3.98 2.12
CA ILE A 211 1.33 4.61 1.82
C ILE A 211 1.24 6.12 2.08
N SER A 212 2.12 6.62 2.93
CA SER A 212 2.32 8.05 3.15
C SER A 212 3.62 8.49 2.49
N ASP A 213 3.56 9.43 1.56
CA ASP A 213 4.76 9.98 0.93
C ASP A 213 4.57 11.45 0.53
N ILE A 214 5.65 12.11 0.13
CA ILE A 214 5.65 13.46 -0.42
C ILE A 214 5.34 13.38 -1.91
N VAL A 215 4.45 14.23 -2.38
CA VAL A 215 4.14 14.41 -3.80
C VAL A 215 4.37 15.85 -4.22
N ALA A 216 4.60 16.07 -5.50
CA ALA A 216 4.75 17.37 -6.12
C ALA A 216 3.50 17.73 -6.92
N ASP A 217 3.13 19.02 -6.98
CA ASP A 217 2.03 19.50 -7.81
C ASP A 217 2.40 19.59 -9.30
N GLU A 218 3.70 19.68 -9.61
CA GLU A 218 4.25 19.72 -10.97
C GLU A 218 5.30 18.63 -11.18
N ASP A 219 5.69 18.39 -12.44
CA ASP A 219 6.83 17.52 -12.76
C ASP A 219 8.12 18.11 -12.25
N VAL A 220 8.91 17.32 -11.53
CA VAL A 220 10.21 17.76 -11.00
C VAL A 220 11.22 17.83 -12.15
N PRO A 221 11.87 18.99 -12.40
CA PRO A 221 12.85 19.14 -13.47
C PRO A 221 14.10 18.29 -13.26
N ALA A 222 14.70 17.81 -14.35
CA ALA A 222 15.87 16.92 -14.32
C ALA A 222 17.10 17.50 -13.58
N HIS A 223 17.23 18.84 -13.47
CA HIS A 223 18.32 19.44 -12.72
C HIS A 223 18.13 19.29 -11.21
N LEU A 224 16.90 19.37 -10.71
CA LEU A 224 16.56 19.10 -9.31
C LEU A 224 16.68 17.60 -9.00
N GLU A 225 16.25 16.72 -9.91
CA GLU A 225 16.39 15.26 -9.75
C GLU A 225 17.86 14.82 -9.57
N ARG A 226 18.81 15.57 -10.14
CA ARG A 226 20.24 15.29 -10.00
C ARG A 226 20.87 15.86 -8.74
N ASP A 227 20.13 16.57 -7.92
CA ASP A 227 20.60 17.10 -6.65
C ASP A 227 20.52 16.02 -5.57
N PRO A 228 21.66 15.51 -5.05
CA PRO A 228 21.66 14.42 -4.07
C PRO A 228 21.05 14.81 -2.71
N GLU A 229 21.10 16.08 -2.32
CA GLU A 229 20.51 16.55 -1.07
C GLU A 229 18.99 16.61 -1.16
N LEU A 230 18.47 17.12 -2.28
CA LEU A 230 17.03 17.13 -2.53
C LEU A 230 16.50 15.71 -2.72
N TRP A 231 17.25 14.84 -3.41
CA TRP A 231 16.87 13.44 -3.59
C TRP A 231 16.79 12.70 -2.25
N SER A 232 17.86 12.75 -1.47
CA SER A 232 17.89 12.09 -0.15
C SER A 232 16.95 12.72 0.89
N GLY A 233 16.43 13.92 0.61
CA GLY A 233 15.38 14.59 1.38
C GLY A 233 13.97 14.32 0.91
N CYS A 234 13.71 13.29 0.08
CA CYS A 234 12.39 12.94 -0.48
C CYS A 234 11.73 14.03 -1.34
N ILE A 235 12.49 15.01 -1.84
CA ILE A 235 11.98 16.14 -2.63
C ILE A 235 12.09 15.85 -4.13
N SER A 236 13.30 15.75 -4.65
CA SER A 236 13.50 15.68 -6.10
C SER A 236 13.13 14.33 -6.71
N GLY A 237 12.97 13.32 -5.89
CA GLY A 237 12.38 12.04 -6.27
C GLY A 237 10.85 11.99 -6.09
N ALA A 238 10.17 13.06 -5.70
CA ALA A 238 8.72 13.03 -5.49
C ALA A 238 7.96 12.71 -6.78
N PHE A 239 6.91 11.89 -6.65
CA PHE A 239 5.95 11.72 -7.73
C PHE A 239 5.11 12.99 -7.88
N ARG A 240 4.69 13.30 -9.11
CA ARG A 240 3.55 14.21 -9.29
C ARG A 240 2.27 13.56 -8.74
N GLU A 241 1.37 14.36 -8.16
CA GLU A 241 0.18 13.88 -7.43
C GLU A 241 -0.63 12.84 -8.22
N ASP A 242 -0.91 13.08 -9.50
CA ASP A 242 -1.65 12.16 -10.37
C ASP A 242 -0.85 10.89 -10.71
N LYS A 243 0.46 11.03 -10.99
CA LYS A 243 1.35 9.90 -11.32
C LYS A 243 1.54 8.95 -10.14
N PHE A 244 1.43 9.45 -8.92
CA PHE A 244 1.45 8.61 -7.72
C PHE A 244 0.23 7.67 -7.68
N LEU A 245 -0.96 8.15 -8.04
CA LEU A 245 -2.18 7.33 -8.10
C LEU A 245 -2.14 6.36 -9.29
N GLU A 246 -1.70 6.82 -10.48
CA GLU A 246 -1.53 5.98 -11.66
C GLU A 246 -0.60 4.78 -11.39
N ALA A 247 0.46 4.94 -10.57
CA ALA A 247 1.36 3.85 -10.25
C ALA A 247 0.67 2.69 -9.49
N PHE A 248 -0.34 2.98 -8.65
CA PHE A 248 -1.18 1.95 -8.03
C PHE A 248 -2.09 1.30 -9.06
N GLU A 249 -2.71 2.07 -9.95
CA GLU A 249 -3.57 1.55 -11.02
C GLU A 249 -2.81 0.58 -11.92
N GLU A 250 -1.64 0.99 -12.42
CA GLU A 250 -0.77 0.18 -13.28
C GLU A 250 -0.35 -1.14 -12.62
N ALA A 251 -0.19 -1.16 -11.30
CA ALA A 251 0.13 -2.37 -10.54
C ALA A 251 -1.09 -3.28 -10.32
N GLY A 252 -2.32 -2.85 -10.66
CA GLY A 252 -3.55 -3.63 -10.56
C GLY A 252 -4.32 -3.45 -9.25
N PHE A 253 -4.02 -2.41 -8.48
CA PHE A 253 -4.82 -2.03 -7.33
C PHE A 253 -6.18 -1.49 -7.75
N HIS A 254 -7.11 -1.44 -6.81
CA HIS A 254 -8.43 -0.83 -6.94
C HIS A 254 -8.81 -0.08 -5.68
N GLY A 255 -9.86 0.76 -5.75
CA GLY A 255 -10.33 1.51 -4.60
C GLY A 255 -9.27 2.48 -4.09
N ILE A 256 -8.51 3.06 -5.00
CA ILE A 256 -7.42 3.98 -4.73
C ILE A 256 -8.01 5.28 -4.19
N GLN A 257 -7.62 5.66 -2.97
CA GLN A 257 -8.12 6.84 -2.30
C GLN A 257 -7.00 7.66 -1.69
N VAL A 258 -7.01 8.97 -1.93
CA VAL A 258 -6.24 9.93 -1.12
C VAL A 258 -7.03 10.16 0.17
N VAL A 259 -6.63 9.50 1.25
CA VAL A 259 -7.32 9.55 2.55
C VAL A 259 -6.84 10.69 3.44
N LYS A 260 -5.65 11.22 3.16
CA LYS A 260 -5.10 12.41 3.80
C LYS A 260 -4.26 13.19 2.79
N ARG A 261 -4.39 14.50 2.79
CA ARG A 261 -3.57 15.42 1.99
C ARG A 261 -3.26 16.64 2.85
N GLN A 262 -1.98 16.95 3.01
CA GLN A 262 -1.54 18.15 3.72
C GLN A 262 -2.02 19.40 2.95
N ARG A 263 -2.64 20.33 3.65
CA ARG A 263 -3.21 21.55 3.04
C ARG A 263 -2.11 22.47 2.53
N ASP A 264 -1.19 22.84 3.41
CA ASP A 264 -0.09 23.74 3.10
C ASP A 264 1.12 22.92 2.63
N PRO A 265 1.92 23.39 1.67
CA PRO A 265 3.10 22.68 1.24
C PRO A 265 4.09 22.55 2.41
N TRP A 266 4.67 21.37 2.56
CA TRP A 266 5.77 21.17 3.49
C TRP A 266 7.02 21.95 3.06
N ARG A 267 7.25 22.01 1.74
CA ARG A 267 8.35 22.72 1.13
C ARG A 267 7.98 23.22 -0.26
N THR A 268 8.56 24.36 -0.67
CA THR A 268 8.49 24.87 -2.04
C THR A 268 9.92 25.03 -2.58
N VAL A 269 10.20 24.48 -3.76
CA VAL A 269 11.50 24.57 -4.43
C VAL A 269 11.28 25.02 -5.87
N GLU A 270 11.83 26.15 -6.26
CA GLU A 270 11.68 26.76 -7.60
C GLU A 270 10.21 26.92 -8.05
N GLY A 271 9.30 27.15 -7.10
CA GLY A 271 7.87 27.32 -7.36
C GLY A 271 7.06 26.04 -7.26
N ILE A 272 7.67 24.87 -7.30
CA ILE A 272 7.02 23.56 -7.15
C ILE A 272 6.70 23.32 -5.68
N GLU A 273 5.46 22.99 -5.38
CA GLU A 273 4.99 22.71 -4.03
C GLU A 273 5.02 21.21 -3.71
N PHE A 274 5.68 20.87 -2.62
CA PHE A 274 5.80 19.50 -2.10
C PHE A 274 4.96 19.34 -0.84
N ARG A 275 4.11 18.31 -0.80
CA ARG A 275 3.21 18.05 0.33
C ARG A 275 3.04 16.57 0.61
N SER A 276 2.75 16.24 1.86
CA SER A 276 2.46 14.87 2.26
C SER A 276 1.04 14.46 1.82
N VAL A 277 0.93 13.24 1.29
CA VAL A 277 -0.33 12.56 1.05
C VAL A 277 -0.28 11.17 1.67
N THR A 278 -1.46 10.64 2.04
CA THR A 278 -1.63 9.23 2.39
C THR A 278 -2.62 8.62 1.42
N VAL A 279 -2.21 7.56 0.74
CA VAL A 279 -3.02 6.82 -0.22
C VAL A 279 -3.30 5.43 0.34
N VAL A 280 -4.56 5.00 0.24
CA VAL A 280 -4.97 3.62 0.51
C VAL A 280 -5.45 3.00 -0.79
N ALA A 281 -4.95 1.81 -1.11
CA ALA A 281 -5.29 1.06 -2.31
C ALA A 281 -5.41 -0.43 -1.99
N SER A 282 -6.35 -1.15 -2.61
CA SER A 282 -6.69 -2.53 -2.26
C SER A 282 -6.32 -3.51 -3.36
N LYS A 283 -5.92 -4.74 -2.98
CA LYS A 283 -5.77 -5.89 -3.87
C LYS A 283 -7.02 -6.77 -3.79
N GLY A 284 -7.63 -7.18 -4.94
CA GLY A 284 -8.83 -8.03 -4.86
C GLY A 284 -9.55 -8.32 -6.17
N LYS A 285 -9.14 -7.69 -7.26
CA LYS A 285 -9.78 -7.86 -8.58
C LYS A 285 -9.35 -9.15 -9.35
N GLN A 286 -8.48 -9.99 -8.78
CA GLN A 286 -7.97 -11.19 -9.46
C GLN A 286 -9.04 -12.27 -9.57
N GLY A 287 -8.92 -13.10 -10.62
CA GLY A 287 -9.80 -14.21 -10.88
C GLY A 287 -10.81 -13.96 -12.01
N PRO A 288 -11.57 -14.99 -12.41
CA PRO A 288 -12.51 -14.93 -13.53
C PRO A 288 -13.69 -14.02 -13.21
N CYS A 289 -14.26 -13.43 -14.26
CA CYS A 289 -15.54 -12.74 -14.19
C CYS A 289 -16.64 -13.77 -14.51
N LEU A 290 -17.47 -14.10 -13.52
CA LEU A 290 -18.54 -15.10 -13.62
C LEU A 290 -19.91 -14.44 -13.53
N GLU A 291 -20.85 -14.95 -14.34
CA GLU A 291 -22.22 -14.49 -14.39
C GLU A 291 -23.05 -15.24 -13.33
N ALA A 292 -23.47 -14.53 -12.30
CA ALA A 292 -24.30 -15.08 -11.24
C ALA A 292 -25.69 -14.39 -11.15
N ASN A 293 -26.14 -13.74 -12.22
CA ASN A 293 -27.40 -12.97 -12.30
C ASN A 293 -27.53 -11.86 -11.24
N GLN A 294 -26.40 -11.42 -10.71
CA GLN A 294 -26.32 -10.36 -9.71
C GLN A 294 -26.41 -8.98 -10.35
N ALA A 295 -26.83 -7.99 -9.57
CA ALA A 295 -26.82 -6.60 -9.99
C ALA A 295 -26.50 -5.67 -8.82
N VAL A 296 -26.12 -4.44 -9.15
CA VAL A 296 -25.94 -3.36 -8.18
C VAL A 296 -26.71 -2.11 -8.63
N ILE A 297 -27.13 -1.29 -7.66
CA ILE A 297 -27.76 0.00 -7.91
C ILE A 297 -26.94 1.07 -7.21
N TYR A 298 -26.33 1.97 -7.99
CA TYR A 298 -25.62 3.12 -7.43
C TYR A 298 -26.60 4.10 -6.79
N ARG A 299 -26.43 4.40 -5.50
CA ARG A 299 -27.31 5.24 -4.69
C ARG A 299 -27.15 6.76 -4.92
N GLY A 300 -26.01 7.16 -5.40
CA GLY A 300 -25.64 8.58 -5.54
C GLY A 300 -24.46 8.96 -4.64
N PRO A 301 -24.10 10.28 -4.54
CA PRO A 301 -24.88 11.47 -4.95
C PRO A 301 -24.71 11.89 -6.43
N PHE A 302 -23.68 11.42 -7.14
CA PHE A 302 -23.44 11.83 -8.53
C PHE A 302 -24.47 11.25 -9.49
N LYS A 303 -24.64 11.87 -10.66
CA LYS A 303 -25.53 11.37 -11.72
C LYS A 303 -25.12 9.96 -12.19
N LYS A 304 -23.82 9.72 -12.26
CA LYS A 304 -23.20 8.43 -12.55
C LYS A 304 -21.79 8.40 -11.94
N VAL A 305 -21.27 7.22 -11.71
CA VAL A 305 -19.85 6.97 -11.42
C VAL A 305 -19.31 5.95 -12.41
N GLU A 306 -17.99 5.92 -12.56
CA GLU A 306 -17.25 4.97 -13.36
C GLU A 306 -16.15 4.36 -12.49
N ASP A 307 -15.95 3.04 -12.56
CA ASP A 307 -14.86 2.37 -11.86
C ASP A 307 -13.61 2.27 -12.74
N ASP A 308 -12.49 1.85 -12.14
CA ASP A 308 -11.18 1.75 -12.81
C ASP A 308 -11.17 0.77 -14.00
N ASP A 309 -12.18 -0.10 -14.13
CA ASP A 309 -12.34 -1.03 -15.26
C ASP A 309 -13.25 -0.44 -16.37
N GLY A 310 -13.71 0.80 -16.21
CA GLY A 310 -14.57 1.50 -17.16
C GLY A 310 -16.06 1.11 -17.06
N HIS A 311 -16.48 0.42 -16.00
CA HIS A 311 -17.90 0.17 -15.78
C HIS A 311 -18.61 1.44 -15.32
N VAL A 312 -19.70 1.78 -15.98
CA VAL A 312 -20.50 2.96 -15.67
C VAL A 312 -21.74 2.57 -14.88
N TYR A 313 -21.96 3.26 -13.76
CA TYR A 313 -23.08 3.05 -12.85
C TYR A 313 -23.96 4.31 -12.75
N PRO A 314 -24.99 4.48 -13.60
CA PRO A 314 -25.96 5.57 -13.45
C PRO A 314 -26.75 5.42 -12.15
N ARG A 315 -27.01 6.54 -11.47
CA ARG A 315 -27.76 6.56 -10.22
C ARG A 315 -29.15 5.96 -10.41
N GLY A 316 -29.51 4.97 -9.57
CA GLY A 316 -30.79 4.31 -9.56
C GLY A 316 -30.97 3.25 -10.65
N ALA A 317 -30.02 3.09 -11.58
CA ALA A 317 -30.07 2.04 -12.60
C ALA A 317 -29.58 0.70 -12.02
N ARG A 318 -30.29 -0.37 -12.33
CA ARG A 318 -29.90 -1.74 -11.98
C ARG A 318 -28.86 -2.23 -12.98
N MET A 319 -27.60 -2.25 -12.58
CA MET A 319 -26.48 -2.61 -13.46
C MET A 319 -26.07 -4.07 -13.20
N ALA A 320 -25.93 -4.86 -14.27
CA ALA A 320 -25.36 -6.20 -14.22
C ALA A 320 -23.87 -6.12 -13.88
N VAL A 321 -23.42 -6.98 -12.99
CA VAL A 321 -22.01 -7.10 -12.59
C VAL A 321 -21.64 -8.58 -12.48
N CYS A 322 -20.37 -8.91 -12.65
CA CYS A 322 -19.88 -10.25 -12.35
C CYS A 322 -19.84 -10.48 -10.83
N ASP A 323 -19.81 -11.73 -10.40
CA ASP A 323 -19.77 -12.13 -9.00
C ASP A 323 -18.65 -11.42 -8.22
N LYS A 324 -17.48 -11.34 -8.80
CA LYS A 324 -16.32 -10.65 -8.21
C LYS A 324 -16.60 -9.16 -7.93
N THR A 325 -17.11 -8.44 -8.91
CA THR A 325 -17.46 -7.01 -8.78
C THR A 325 -18.62 -6.82 -7.81
N PHE A 326 -19.59 -7.71 -7.82
CA PHE A 326 -20.71 -7.69 -6.87
C PHE A 326 -20.22 -7.69 -5.42
N HIS A 327 -19.36 -8.63 -5.05
CA HIS A 327 -18.80 -8.72 -3.70
C HIS A 327 -17.82 -7.59 -3.38
N LEU A 328 -17.06 -7.10 -4.38
CA LEU A 328 -16.15 -5.98 -4.22
C LEU A 328 -16.89 -4.70 -3.80
N LEU A 329 -17.98 -4.36 -4.50
CA LEU A 329 -18.73 -3.13 -4.28
C LEU A 329 -19.47 -3.10 -2.92
N GLN A 330 -19.58 -4.22 -2.21
CA GLN A 330 -20.13 -4.31 -0.86
C GLN A 330 -19.08 -4.08 0.25
N ARG A 331 -17.80 -4.02 -0.09
CA ARG A 331 -16.70 -3.83 0.85
C ARG A 331 -16.16 -2.39 0.80
N LYS A 332 -15.40 -2.00 1.83
CA LYS A 332 -14.65 -0.73 1.77
C LYS A 332 -13.69 -0.75 0.57
N PRO A 333 -13.52 0.37 -0.14
CA PRO A 333 -14.09 1.71 0.14
C PRO A 333 -15.49 1.95 -0.43
N TYR A 334 -16.11 0.99 -1.12
CA TYR A 334 -17.35 1.19 -1.88
C TYR A 334 -18.63 0.94 -1.03
N SER A 335 -18.50 0.30 0.13
CA SER A 335 -19.66 -0.05 0.98
C SER A 335 -20.52 1.17 1.29
N GLY A 336 -21.84 1.01 1.12
CA GLY A 336 -22.83 2.07 1.32
C GLY A 336 -23.09 2.96 0.08
N LEU A 337 -22.31 2.83 -1.00
CA LEU A 337 -22.54 3.53 -2.25
C LEU A 337 -23.48 2.77 -3.19
N PHE A 338 -23.58 1.46 -3.02
CA PHE A 338 -24.36 0.57 -3.87
C PHE A 338 -25.33 -0.29 -3.06
N ASP A 339 -26.54 -0.49 -3.58
CA ASP A 339 -27.45 -1.52 -3.14
C ASP A 339 -27.15 -2.81 -3.90
N ALA A 340 -26.94 -3.90 -3.19
CA ALA A 340 -26.71 -5.22 -3.75
C ALA A 340 -28.05 -5.89 -4.09
N ILE A 341 -28.15 -6.45 -5.30
CA ILE A 341 -29.33 -7.21 -5.76
C ILE A 341 -28.88 -8.62 -6.07
N GLU A 342 -29.18 -9.53 -5.19
CA GLU A 342 -28.95 -10.95 -5.39
C GLU A 342 -30.06 -11.60 -6.23
N PRO A 343 -29.74 -12.63 -7.04
CA PRO A 343 -30.78 -13.41 -7.69
C PRO A 343 -31.57 -14.22 -6.65
N ARG A 344 -32.84 -14.46 -6.91
CA ARG A 344 -33.69 -15.30 -6.04
C ARG A 344 -33.16 -16.73 -5.96
N GLU A 345 -32.68 -17.25 -7.07
CA GLU A 345 -32.05 -18.56 -7.16
C GLU A 345 -30.56 -18.34 -7.42
N ALA A 346 -29.74 -18.76 -6.46
CA ALA A 346 -28.29 -18.63 -6.58
C ALA A 346 -27.74 -19.55 -7.68
N ILE A 347 -26.84 -19.04 -8.51
CA ILE A 347 -26.09 -19.82 -9.49
C ILE A 347 -24.80 -20.28 -8.85
N PRO A 348 -24.53 -21.60 -8.75
CA PRO A 348 -23.23 -22.10 -8.29
C PRO A 348 -22.11 -21.60 -9.19
N LEU A 349 -21.00 -21.13 -8.59
CA LEU A 349 -19.92 -20.51 -9.35
C LEU A 349 -19.17 -21.48 -10.27
N ASP A 350 -19.19 -22.77 -9.98
CA ASP A 350 -18.66 -23.85 -10.82
C ASP A 350 -19.53 -24.14 -12.07
N GLU A 351 -20.80 -23.74 -12.04
CA GLU A 351 -21.74 -23.80 -13.16
C GLU A 351 -21.90 -22.48 -13.90
N ALA A 352 -21.35 -21.38 -13.32
CA ALA A 352 -21.55 -20.04 -13.83
C ALA A 352 -20.80 -19.80 -15.15
N LEU A 353 -21.46 -19.15 -16.09
CA LEU A 353 -20.87 -18.78 -17.37
C LEU A 353 -19.93 -17.58 -17.22
N PRO A 354 -18.98 -17.37 -18.13
CA PRO A 354 -18.17 -16.15 -18.17
C PRO A 354 -19.04 -14.91 -18.36
N PHE A 355 -18.77 -13.86 -17.56
CA PHE A 355 -19.41 -12.55 -17.67
C PHE A 355 -18.57 -11.61 -18.52
N ASP A 356 -19.18 -10.90 -19.49
CA ASP A 356 -18.49 -9.89 -20.30
C ASP A 356 -18.41 -8.56 -19.55
N CYS A 357 -17.29 -8.33 -18.88
CA CYS A 357 -17.00 -7.08 -18.15
C CYS A 357 -16.63 -5.88 -19.04
N ARG A 358 -16.51 -6.06 -20.36
CA ARG A 358 -16.09 -4.97 -21.27
C ARG A 358 -17.18 -3.93 -21.54
N ARG A 359 -18.42 -4.20 -21.14
CA ARG A 359 -19.57 -3.34 -21.39
C ARG A 359 -20.48 -3.26 -20.17
N SER A 360 -20.79 -2.03 -19.75
CA SER A 360 -21.84 -1.82 -18.75
C SER A 360 -23.20 -2.17 -19.35
N LYS A 361 -23.95 -3.07 -18.70
CA LYS A 361 -25.25 -3.55 -19.12
C LYS A 361 -26.25 -3.39 -17.97
N GLN A 362 -27.47 -2.93 -18.28
CA GLN A 362 -28.56 -2.99 -17.30
C GLN A 362 -29.03 -4.44 -17.14
N ARG A 363 -29.31 -4.83 -15.90
CA ARG A 363 -29.90 -6.11 -15.55
C ARG A 363 -31.42 -6.05 -15.64
N ASP A 364 -32.04 -6.87 -16.49
CA ASP A 364 -33.47 -7.02 -16.47
C ASP A 364 -33.91 -7.56 -15.09
N PRO A 365 -34.90 -6.93 -14.42
CA PRO A 365 -35.41 -7.45 -13.13
C PRO A 365 -35.85 -8.90 -13.16
N ARG A 366 -36.31 -9.43 -14.30
CA ARG A 366 -36.67 -10.84 -14.47
C ARG A 366 -35.49 -11.80 -14.33
N GLU A 367 -34.29 -11.38 -14.73
CA GLU A 367 -33.07 -12.21 -14.57
C GLU A 367 -32.74 -12.46 -13.08
N THR A 368 -32.99 -11.47 -12.19
CA THR A 368 -32.76 -11.62 -10.75
C THR A 368 -33.94 -12.30 -10.02
N LYS A 369 -35.18 -12.16 -10.51
CA LYS A 369 -36.39 -12.77 -9.91
C LYS A 369 -36.64 -14.18 -10.41
N GLY A 370 -36.10 -14.58 -11.55
CA GLY A 370 -36.49 -15.73 -12.33
C GLY A 370 -37.66 -15.39 -13.27
N THR A 371 -37.68 -15.99 -14.47
CA THR A 371 -38.65 -15.71 -15.54
C THR A 371 -40.10 -16.06 -15.14
N ASP A 372 -40.24 -17.03 -14.27
CA ASP A 372 -41.56 -17.57 -13.82
C ASP A 372 -42.01 -16.97 -12.47
N TYR A 373 -41.39 -15.88 -12.03
CA TYR A 373 -41.70 -15.26 -10.75
C TYR A 373 -42.97 -14.40 -10.84
N HIS A 374 -44.09 -14.93 -10.33
CA HIS A 374 -45.41 -14.31 -10.36
C HIS A 374 -46.04 -14.11 -8.97
N VAL A 375 -45.25 -14.09 -7.89
CA VAL A 375 -45.80 -13.90 -6.54
C VAL A 375 -46.45 -12.52 -6.43
N THR A 376 -47.72 -12.51 -6.10
CA THR A 376 -48.48 -11.28 -5.78
C THR A 376 -48.62 -11.18 -4.26
N THR A 377 -48.09 -10.11 -3.69
CA THR A 377 -48.28 -9.77 -2.29
C THR A 377 -49.48 -8.84 -2.19
N GLU A 378 -50.51 -9.18 -1.42
CA GLU A 378 -51.57 -8.25 -1.08
C GLU A 378 -50.95 -7.04 -0.35
N SER A 379 -51.37 -5.83 -0.70
CA SER A 379 -50.91 -4.62 -0.01
C SER A 379 -51.22 -4.79 1.48
N ALA A 380 -50.21 -4.66 2.33
CA ALA A 380 -50.47 -4.43 3.75
C ALA A 380 -51.50 -3.28 3.84
N GLY A 381 -52.55 -3.47 4.66
CA GLY A 381 -53.58 -2.45 4.82
C GLY A 381 -52.99 -1.03 5.06
N PRO A 382 -53.78 0.01 5.06
CA PRO A 382 -53.32 1.39 5.05
C PRO A 382 -52.19 1.63 6.06
N CYS A 383 -51.11 2.20 5.62
CA CYS A 383 -49.92 2.46 6.45
C CYS A 383 -50.21 3.37 7.66
N CYS A 384 -51.37 4.04 7.70
CA CYS A 384 -51.79 4.93 8.77
C CYS A 384 -52.98 4.34 9.46
N GLY A 385 -52.81 3.92 10.73
CA GLY A 385 -53.92 3.74 11.65
C GLY A 385 -54.58 5.10 11.88
N SER A 386 -55.86 5.10 12.19
CA SER A 386 -56.71 6.27 12.33
C SER A 386 -56.19 7.34 13.36
N ASP A 387 -55.11 7.07 14.11
CA ASP A 387 -54.69 7.89 15.24
C ASP A 387 -53.16 8.22 15.27
N GLY A 388 -52.43 8.13 14.15
CA GLY A 388 -50.99 8.46 14.10
C GLY A 388 -50.60 9.40 12.97
N PRO A 389 -49.58 10.26 13.17
CA PRO A 389 -49.10 11.14 12.09
C PRO A 389 -48.50 10.29 10.96
N CYS A 390 -48.87 10.57 9.73
CA CYS A 390 -48.21 10.03 8.53
C CYS A 390 -46.75 10.49 8.50
N CYS A 391 -45.79 9.57 8.25
CA CYS A 391 -44.37 9.86 8.04
C CYS A 391 -44.15 10.76 6.83
#